data_4018aa81213f3caf15f6f5cf7821c639
#
_entry.id   4018aa81213f3caf15f6f5cf7821c639
#
_cell.length_a   1.000
_cell.length_b   1.000
_cell.length_c   1.000
_cell.angle_alpha   90.00
_cell.angle_beta   90.00
_cell.angle_gamma   90.00
#
_symmetry.space_group_name_H-M   'P 1'
#
loop_
_entity.id
_entity.type
_entity.pdbx_description
1 polymer ?
#
loop_
_entity_poly.entity_id
_entity_poly.type
_entity_poly.pdbx_seq_one_letter_code
_entity_poly.pdbx_strand_id
1 'polypeptide(L)'
;VELCGIMLRDSAHIQEFEAEWKNRKGKRAGAEPVEPMYTVQDAEAACRLFRGVEYGKRIELAPGIEARFVDVGHLLGSASIELWITEGSTTTKLVFSGDIGNLEQPIIKDPTYIQQADYVFMESTYGDRNHAPRPDYVAELAKILQRTFDRGGNVVVPSFAVGRTQEMLYFLREIKEKGLVKGHGNFPVYIDSPLATEATRIFRDTDPDCFDAQTRALLEKGIDPINVPGLRISVTSDDSRMINTDRTPKAVSYTHLT
;
A
#
# COMPACT_ATOMS: atom_id res chain seq x y z
N VAL A 1 -8.91 9.25 -0.94
CA VAL A 1 -10.29 8.77 -0.68
C VAL A 1 -10.46 7.34 -1.18
N GLU A 2 -10.08 7.05 -2.43
CA GLU A 2 -10.33 5.77 -3.11
C GLU A 2 -9.66 4.60 -2.38
N LEU A 3 -8.37 4.73 -2.02
CA LEU A 3 -7.65 3.71 -1.25
C LEU A 3 -8.28 3.46 0.13
N CYS A 4 -8.70 4.52 0.84
CA CYS A 4 -9.43 4.35 2.11
C CYS A 4 -10.69 3.52 1.91
N GLY A 5 -11.42 3.73 0.81
CA GLY A 5 -12.65 3.01 0.50
C GLY A 5 -12.45 1.50 0.36
N ILE A 6 -11.41 1.07 -0.35
CA ILE A 6 -11.11 -0.37 -0.49
C ILE A 6 -10.55 -0.97 0.80
N MET A 7 -9.67 -0.25 1.50
CA MET A 7 -9.02 -0.72 2.72
C MET A 7 -10.02 -0.87 3.88
N LEU A 8 -10.92 0.11 4.08
CA LEU A 8 -11.91 0.05 5.15
C LEU A 8 -12.93 -1.06 4.94
N ARG A 9 -13.37 -1.29 3.69
CA ARG A 9 -14.26 -2.42 3.37
C ARG A 9 -13.59 -3.77 3.60
N ASP A 10 -12.33 -3.91 3.19
CA ASP A 10 -11.55 -5.13 3.41
C ASP A 10 -11.34 -5.41 4.90
N SER A 11 -10.94 -4.39 5.66
CA SER A 11 -10.79 -4.50 7.12
C SER A 11 -12.10 -4.86 7.81
N ALA A 12 -13.23 -4.27 7.40
CA ALA A 12 -14.54 -4.60 7.93
C ALA A 12 -14.90 -6.06 7.65
N HIS A 13 -14.69 -6.53 6.42
CA HIS A 13 -14.93 -7.92 6.03
C HIS A 13 -14.10 -8.91 6.87
N ILE A 14 -12.82 -8.59 7.10
CA ILE A 14 -11.96 -9.41 7.96
C ILE A 14 -12.52 -9.47 9.40
N GLN A 15 -12.95 -8.34 9.96
CA GLN A 15 -13.51 -8.28 11.31
C GLN A 15 -14.82 -9.07 11.44
N GLU A 16 -15.72 -8.96 10.45
CA GLU A 16 -16.95 -9.75 10.40
C GLU A 16 -16.63 -11.26 10.36
N PHE A 17 -15.70 -11.66 9.49
CA PHE A 17 -15.24 -13.04 9.37
C PHE A 17 -14.62 -13.56 10.67
N GLU A 18 -13.76 -12.78 11.34
CA GLU A 18 -13.17 -13.13 12.62
C GLU A 18 -14.21 -13.28 13.72
N ALA A 19 -15.18 -12.37 13.80
CA ALA A 19 -16.28 -12.43 14.77
C ALA A 19 -17.11 -13.69 14.56
N GLU A 20 -17.48 -13.99 13.32
CA GLU A 20 -18.20 -15.23 12.99
C GLU A 20 -17.41 -16.49 13.36
N TRP A 21 -16.09 -16.48 13.07
CA TRP A 21 -15.23 -17.62 13.39
C TRP A 21 -15.11 -17.83 14.91
N LYS A 22 -14.91 -16.75 15.68
CA LYS A 22 -14.89 -16.78 17.15
C LYS A 22 -16.22 -17.31 17.69
N ASN A 23 -17.35 -16.82 17.17
CA ASN A 23 -18.68 -17.24 17.58
C ASN A 23 -18.96 -18.71 17.27
N ARG A 24 -18.54 -19.21 16.09
CA ARG A 24 -18.66 -20.65 15.77
C ARG A 24 -17.86 -21.53 16.72
N LYS A 25 -16.64 -21.12 17.11
CA LYS A 25 -15.82 -21.83 18.10
C LYS A 25 -16.37 -21.71 19.52
N GLY A 26 -16.76 -20.50 19.91
CA GLY A 26 -17.28 -20.21 21.27
C GLY A 26 -18.62 -20.83 21.57
N LYS A 27 -19.45 -21.05 20.55
CA LYS A 27 -20.82 -21.68 20.73
C LYS A 27 -20.78 -23.02 21.45
N ARG A 28 -19.72 -23.82 21.21
CA ARG A 28 -19.54 -25.11 21.89
C ARG A 28 -19.09 -24.97 23.34
N ALA A 29 -18.52 -23.85 23.70
CA ALA A 29 -18.01 -23.54 25.05
C ALA A 29 -18.93 -22.63 25.85
N GLY A 30 -20.12 -22.26 25.33
CA GLY A 30 -21.06 -21.35 25.98
C GLY A 30 -20.53 -19.92 26.13
N ALA A 31 -19.58 -19.50 25.28
CA ALA A 31 -19.02 -18.13 25.30
C ALA A 31 -20.07 -17.14 24.76
N GLU A 32 -20.01 -15.91 25.30
CA GLU A 32 -20.82 -14.80 24.81
C GLU A 32 -20.46 -14.48 23.35
N PRO A 33 -21.42 -14.12 22.48
CA PRO A 33 -21.17 -13.71 21.12
C PRO A 33 -20.29 -12.46 21.06
N VAL A 34 -19.35 -12.46 20.11
CA VAL A 34 -18.48 -11.30 19.79
C VAL A 34 -19.05 -10.61 18.56
N GLU A 35 -19.21 -9.32 18.63
CA GLU A 35 -19.56 -8.47 17.49
C GLU A 35 -18.31 -7.90 16.83
N PRO A 36 -18.31 -7.66 15.50
CA PRO A 36 -17.22 -6.94 14.85
C PRO A 36 -17.18 -5.48 15.35
N MET A 37 -16.01 -4.85 15.36
CA MET A 37 -15.88 -3.47 15.79
C MET A 37 -16.66 -2.51 14.86
N TYR A 38 -16.73 -2.83 13.58
CA TYR A 38 -17.59 -2.22 12.57
C TYR A 38 -17.82 -3.18 11.42
N THR A 39 -18.91 -2.97 10.71
CA THR A 39 -19.34 -3.80 9.56
C THR A 39 -18.95 -3.18 8.23
N VAL A 40 -19.09 -3.95 7.14
CA VAL A 40 -18.91 -3.41 5.77
C VAL A 40 -19.91 -2.28 5.51
N GLN A 41 -21.13 -2.34 6.05
CA GLN A 41 -22.12 -1.27 5.91
C GLN A 41 -21.67 0.01 6.62
N ASP A 42 -21.06 -0.08 7.79
CA ASP A 42 -20.51 1.06 8.52
C ASP A 42 -19.35 1.69 7.75
N ALA A 43 -18.44 0.87 7.22
CA ALA A 43 -17.33 1.32 6.38
C ALA A 43 -17.84 2.07 5.13
N GLU A 44 -18.83 1.55 4.45
CA GLU A 44 -19.44 2.21 3.28
C GLU A 44 -20.15 3.50 3.64
N ALA A 45 -20.83 3.54 4.78
CA ALA A 45 -21.49 4.76 5.28
C ALA A 45 -20.45 5.85 5.60
N ALA A 46 -19.35 5.48 6.26
CA ALA A 46 -18.24 6.39 6.55
C ALA A 46 -17.59 6.92 5.27
N CYS A 47 -17.34 6.06 4.28
CA CYS A 47 -16.72 6.46 3.00
C CYS A 47 -17.54 7.50 2.23
N ARG A 48 -18.87 7.49 2.34
CA ARG A 48 -19.74 8.51 1.71
C ARG A 48 -19.56 9.92 2.31
N LEU A 49 -19.01 9.99 3.52
CA LEU A 49 -18.75 11.26 4.20
C LEU A 49 -17.36 11.81 3.89
N PHE A 50 -16.48 11.04 3.24
CA PHE A 50 -15.12 11.48 2.95
C PHE A 50 -15.11 12.65 1.98
N ARG A 51 -14.28 13.63 2.28
CA ARG A 51 -13.97 14.75 1.40
C ARG A 51 -12.49 14.78 1.13
N GLY A 52 -12.13 14.66 -0.15
CA GLY A 52 -10.74 14.82 -0.59
C GLY A 52 -10.26 16.25 -0.41
N VAL A 53 -9.01 16.39 0.00
CA VAL A 53 -8.32 17.67 0.11
C VAL A 53 -6.96 17.60 -0.58
N GLU A 54 -6.49 18.72 -1.10
CA GLU A 54 -5.17 18.80 -1.75
C GLU A 54 -4.07 18.95 -0.70
N TYR A 55 -2.92 18.34 -0.96
CA TYR A 55 -1.75 18.57 -0.13
C TYR A 55 -1.32 20.03 -0.10
N GLY A 56 -0.79 20.45 1.03
CA GLY A 56 -0.27 21.81 1.25
C GLY A 56 -1.35 22.89 1.41
N LYS A 57 -2.62 22.58 1.14
CA LYS A 57 -3.72 23.51 1.22
C LYS A 57 -4.27 23.57 2.64
N ARG A 58 -4.37 24.77 3.18
CA ARG A 58 -4.96 25.01 4.49
C ARG A 58 -6.49 25.08 4.37
N ILE A 59 -7.19 24.32 5.20
CA ILE A 59 -8.65 24.22 5.20
C ILE A 59 -9.18 24.49 6.61
N GLU A 60 -10.29 25.17 6.71
CA GLU A 60 -11.04 25.34 7.95
C GLU A 60 -11.91 24.10 8.19
N LEU A 61 -11.75 23.46 9.34
CA LEU A 61 -12.55 22.32 9.78
C LEU A 61 -13.75 22.77 10.63
N ALA A 62 -13.54 23.77 11.46
CA ALA A 62 -14.53 24.42 12.33
C ALA A 62 -14.02 25.81 12.70
N PRO A 63 -14.86 26.70 13.22
CA PRO A 63 -14.42 28.03 13.70
C PRO A 63 -13.22 27.90 14.65
N GLY A 64 -12.09 28.52 14.26
CA GLY A 64 -10.86 28.50 15.03
C GLY A 64 -10.04 27.19 14.90
N ILE A 65 -10.44 26.25 14.05
CA ILE A 65 -9.70 25.00 13.81
C ILE A 65 -9.41 24.85 12.32
N GLU A 66 -8.15 24.90 11.96
CA GLU A 66 -7.69 24.71 10.59
C GLU A 66 -6.75 23.52 10.49
N ALA A 67 -6.73 22.86 9.34
CA ALA A 67 -5.83 21.75 9.06
C ALA A 67 -5.12 21.92 7.72
N ARG A 68 -3.96 21.26 7.59
CA ARG A 68 -3.23 21.06 6.33
C ARG A 68 -2.67 19.66 6.31
N PHE A 69 -2.80 19.00 5.15
CA PHE A 69 -2.22 17.69 4.90
C PHE A 69 -0.93 17.87 4.09
N VAL A 70 0.13 17.25 4.53
CA VAL A 70 1.47 17.33 3.93
C VAL A 70 1.90 15.94 3.53
N ASP A 71 2.27 15.75 2.25
CA ASP A 71 2.71 14.45 1.75
C ASP A 71 3.92 13.94 2.54
N VAL A 72 3.78 12.78 3.12
CA VAL A 72 4.78 12.16 3.98
C VAL A 72 5.50 10.97 3.31
N GLY A 73 5.20 10.71 2.03
CA GLY A 73 5.94 9.78 1.18
C GLY A 73 5.96 8.32 1.67
N HIS A 74 4.96 7.88 2.42
CA HIS A 74 4.87 6.51 2.91
C HIS A 74 4.07 5.61 1.97
N LEU A 75 2.85 6.02 1.65
CA LEU A 75 1.95 5.39 0.68
C LEU A 75 1.28 6.46 -0.16
N LEU A 76 0.68 6.07 -1.27
CA LEU A 76 -0.15 6.97 -2.07
C LEU A 76 -1.29 7.54 -1.22
N GLY A 77 -1.32 8.85 -1.07
CA GLY A 77 -2.32 9.55 -0.25
C GLY A 77 -2.00 9.64 1.25
N SER A 78 -0.83 9.14 1.70
CA SER A 78 -0.39 9.31 3.09
C SER A 78 -0.06 10.76 3.40
N ALA A 79 -0.30 11.19 4.63
CA ALA A 79 -0.06 12.56 5.04
C ALA A 79 0.35 12.70 6.50
N SER A 80 1.26 13.63 6.76
CA SER A 80 1.32 14.29 8.06
C SER A 80 0.23 15.36 8.15
N ILE A 81 -0.36 15.51 9.31
CA ILE A 81 -1.44 16.48 9.56
C ILE A 81 -0.92 17.59 10.44
N GLU A 82 -0.99 18.83 9.93
CA GLU A 82 -0.84 20.04 10.74
C GLU A 82 -2.21 20.53 11.15
N LEU A 83 -2.39 20.83 12.42
CA LEU A 83 -3.63 21.34 12.98
C LEU A 83 -3.35 22.63 13.74
N TRP A 84 -4.05 23.71 13.42
CA TRP A 84 -4.00 24.97 14.15
C TRP A 84 -5.29 25.15 14.92
N ILE A 85 -5.17 25.38 16.23
CA ILE A 85 -6.29 25.62 17.15
C ILE A 85 -6.13 27.03 17.70
N THR A 86 -7.10 27.91 17.41
CA THR A 86 -7.11 29.29 17.85
C THR A 86 -8.16 29.49 18.94
N GLU A 87 -7.71 29.89 20.12
CA GLU A 87 -8.52 30.24 21.26
C GLU A 87 -8.23 31.68 21.67
N GLY A 88 -9.19 32.59 21.48
CA GLY A 88 -8.99 34.01 21.69
C GLY A 88 -7.91 34.58 20.78
N SER A 89 -6.79 35.04 21.36
CA SER A 89 -5.66 35.60 20.63
C SER A 89 -4.49 34.60 20.46
N THR A 90 -4.64 33.38 20.96
CA THR A 90 -3.57 32.39 20.96
C THR A 90 -3.88 31.31 19.92
N THR A 91 -2.89 30.99 19.09
CA THR A 91 -2.95 29.85 18.14
C THR A 91 -1.89 28.82 18.52
N THR A 92 -2.32 27.59 18.73
CA THR A 92 -1.45 26.45 19.01
C THR A 92 -1.39 25.54 17.78
N LYS A 93 -0.20 25.17 17.37
CA LYS A 93 0.04 24.26 16.24
C LYS A 93 0.40 22.86 16.72
N LEU A 94 -0.42 21.87 16.36
CA LEU A 94 -0.15 20.46 16.59
C LEU A 94 0.24 19.80 15.26
N VAL A 95 1.11 18.79 15.35
CA VAL A 95 1.50 17.97 14.21
C VAL A 95 1.32 16.50 14.56
N PHE A 96 0.66 15.77 13.66
CA PHE A 96 0.55 14.31 13.68
C PHE A 96 1.33 13.78 12.48
N SER A 97 2.40 13.00 12.73
CA SER A 97 3.29 12.56 11.64
C SER A 97 2.63 11.62 10.65
N GLY A 98 1.67 10.80 11.09
CA GLY A 98 1.33 9.57 10.40
C GLY A 98 2.57 8.66 10.31
N ASP A 99 2.52 7.68 9.42
CA ASP A 99 3.68 6.81 9.11
C ASP A 99 4.57 7.53 8.09
N ILE A 100 5.83 7.79 8.46
CA ILE A 100 6.77 8.55 7.64
C ILE A 100 7.47 7.63 6.64
N GLY A 101 7.46 8.02 5.35
CA GLY A 101 8.13 7.28 4.29
C GLY A 101 9.65 7.43 4.29
N ASN A 102 10.31 6.56 3.54
CA ASN A 102 11.73 6.66 3.28
C ASN A 102 12.00 7.53 2.04
N LEU A 103 13.20 8.08 1.94
CA LEU A 103 13.69 8.79 0.75
C LEU A 103 13.88 7.82 -0.42
N GLU A 104 13.76 8.32 -1.65
CA GLU A 104 14.08 7.59 -2.89
C GLU A 104 13.30 6.27 -3.07
N GLN A 105 12.08 6.19 -2.55
CA GLN A 105 11.20 5.05 -2.85
C GLN A 105 10.63 5.21 -4.26
N PRO A 106 10.53 4.13 -5.06
CA PRO A 106 9.92 4.23 -6.37
C PRO A 106 8.42 4.55 -6.27
N ILE A 107 7.88 5.16 -7.30
CA ILE A 107 6.47 5.50 -7.50
C ILE A 107 6.02 6.73 -6.72
N ILE A 108 6.28 6.79 -5.42
CA ILE A 108 5.81 7.87 -4.55
C ILE A 108 6.87 8.94 -4.32
N LYS A 109 6.44 10.16 -3.99
CA LYS A 109 7.35 11.27 -3.68
C LYS A 109 8.08 11.04 -2.37
N ASP A 110 9.24 11.69 -2.24
CA ASP A 110 9.93 11.78 -0.96
C ASP A 110 9.09 12.53 0.08
N PRO A 111 9.24 12.21 1.37
CA PRO A 111 8.51 12.88 2.44
C PRO A 111 8.85 14.38 2.52
N THR A 112 7.81 15.18 2.69
CA THR A 112 7.96 16.60 3.02
C THR A 112 7.95 16.77 4.54
N TYR A 113 9.04 17.34 5.09
CA TYR A 113 9.19 17.50 6.53
C TYR A 113 8.59 18.82 7.03
N ILE A 114 7.82 18.75 8.11
CA ILE A 114 7.27 19.90 8.82
C ILE A 114 8.35 20.47 9.75
N GLN A 115 8.60 21.79 9.67
CA GLN A 115 9.74 22.42 10.33
C GLN A 115 9.43 22.94 11.74
N GLN A 116 8.16 23.25 12.03
CA GLN A 116 7.76 23.90 13.29
C GLN A 116 6.40 23.39 13.77
N ALA A 117 6.30 23.16 15.07
CA ALA A 117 5.08 22.86 15.79
C ALA A 117 5.24 23.21 17.28
N ASP A 118 4.15 23.45 17.99
CA ASP A 118 4.15 23.56 19.44
C ASP A 118 4.09 22.17 20.08
N TYR A 119 3.35 21.23 19.46
CA TYR A 119 3.25 19.84 19.91
C TYR A 119 3.36 18.91 18.71
N VAL A 120 4.09 17.79 18.89
CA VAL A 120 4.29 16.75 17.87
C VAL A 120 3.89 15.39 18.42
N PHE A 121 3.01 14.70 17.69
CA PHE A 121 2.67 13.29 17.86
C PHE A 121 3.30 12.53 16.72
N MET A 122 4.28 11.68 17.02
CA MET A 122 5.13 11.06 16.01
C MET A 122 5.19 9.55 16.17
N GLU A 123 5.20 8.80 15.06
CA GLU A 123 5.49 7.39 15.07
C GLU A 123 6.90 7.12 15.63
N SER A 124 7.12 5.90 16.12
CA SER A 124 8.44 5.45 16.57
C SER A 124 8.73 3.99 16.24
N THR A 125 8.21 3.51 15.13
CA THR A 125 8.30 2.11 14.69
C THR A 125 9.75 1.62 14.61
N TYR A 126 10.65 2.45 14.15
CA TYR A 126 12.09 2.19 14.10
C TYR A 126 12.90 3.17 14.99
N GLY A 127 12.28 3.71 16.05
CA GLY A 127 12.91 4.70 16.91
C GLY A 127 14.13 4.20 17.71
N ASP A 128 14.31 2.88 17.81
CA ASP A 128 15.39 2.21 18.52
C ASP A 128 16.56 1.76 17.63
N ARG A 129 16.46 1.91 16.31
CA ARG A 129 17.47 1.39 15.37
C ARG A 129 17.50 2.13 14.05
N ASN A 130 18.63 2.04 13.36
CA ASN A 130 18.78 2.49 11.99
C ASN A 130 18.49 1.36 11.01
N HIS A 131 17.94 1.71 9.84
CA HIS A 131 17.86 0.79 8.72
C HIS A 131 19.25 0.43 8.20
N ALA A 132 19.41 -0.78 7.68
CA ALA A 132 20.60 -1.15 6.93
C ALA A 132 20.69 -0.28 5.65
N PRO A 133 21.90 -0.07 5.10
CA PRO A 133 22.05 0.59 3.81
C PRO A 133 21.15 -0.05 2.76
N ARG A 134 20.49 0.76 1.94
CA ARG A 134 19.57 0.29 0.91
C ARG A 134 20.35 -0.48 -0.17
N PRO A 135 20.01 -1.75 -0.43
CA PRO A 135 20.63 -2.49 -1.54
C PRO A 135 20.05 -2.04 -2.87
N ASP A 136 20.70 -2.43 -3.99
CA ASP A 136 20.06 -2.39 -5.30
C ASP A 136 18.99 -3.51 -5.35
N TYR A 137 17.76 -3.14 -5.06
CA TYR A 137 16.61 -4.08 -5.00
C TYR A 137 16.37 -4.77 -6.33
N VAL A 138 16.58 -4.10 -7.46
CA VAL A 138 16.42 -4.67 -8.81
C VAL A 138 17.45 -5.76 -9.04
N ALA A 139 18.72 -5.49 -8.74
CA ALA A 139 19.80 -6.46 -8.90
C ALA A 139 19.66 -7.65 -7.95
N GLU A 140 19.31 -7.41 -6.68
CA GLU A 140 19.13 -8.50 -5.71
C GLU A 140 17.92 -9.38 -6.03
N LEU A 141 16.79 -8.77 -6.41
CA LEU A 141 15.60 -9.52 -6.82
C LEU A 141 15.88 -10.33 -8.10
N ALA A 142 16.59 -9.75 -9.08
CA ALA A 142 16.97 -10.48 -10.29
C ALA A 142 17.84 -11.70 -9.99
N LYS A 143 18.79 -11.62 -9.05
CA LYS A 143 19.60 -12.76 -8.59
C LYS A 143 18.73 -13.87 -7.95
N ILE A 144 17.76 -13.46 -7.12
CA ILE A 144 16.84 -14.41 -6.45
C ILE A 144 15.99 -15.12 -7.51
N LEU A 145 15.40 -14.37 -8.46
CA LEU A 145 14.61 -14.91 -9.56
C LEU A 145 15.44 -15.89 -10.39
N GLN A 146 16.64 -15.48 -10.86
CA GLN A 146 17.53 -16.33 -11.65
C GLN A 146 17.80 -17.65 -10.95
N ARG A 147 18.37 -17.59 -9.73
CA ARG A 147 18.73 -18.79 -8.96
C ARG A 147 17.53 -19.72 -8.71
N THR A 148 16.34 -19.15 -8.51
CA THR A 148 15.13 -19.91 -8.20
C THR A 148 14.56 -20.56 -9.46
N PHE A 149 14.53 -19.83 -10.56
CA PHE A 149 14.00 -20.33 -11.83
C PHE A 149 14.93 -21.37 -12.47
N ASP A 150 16.26 -21.23 -12.35
CA ASP A 150 17.22 -22.21 -12.86
C ASP A 150 17.04 -23.62 -12.26
N ARG A 151 16.51 -23.70 -11.05
CA ARG A 151 16.15 -24.97 -10.39
C ARG A 151 14.66 -25.32 -10.51
N GLY A 152 13.89 -24.64 -11.38
CA GLY A 152 12.46 -24.90 -11.61
C GLY A 152 11.53 -24.47 -10.48
N GLY A 153 12.00 -23.60 -9.56
CA GLY A 153 11.21 -23.13 -8.43
C GLY A 153 10.38 -21.88 -8.72
N ASN A 154 9.50 -21.50 -7.80
CA ASN A 154 8.72 -20.28 -7.82
C ASN A 154 9.24 -19.28 -6.77
N VAL A 155 9.10 -17.98 -7.06
CA VAL A 155 9.38 -16.90 -6.10
C VAL A 155 8.06 -16.38 -5.57
N VAL A 156 7.83 -16.53 -4.27
CA VAL A 156 6.68 -15.98 -3.57
C VAL A 156 7.14 -14.74 -2.80
N VAL A 157 6.48 -13.62 -3.05
CA VAL A 157 6.79 -12.33 -2.44
C VAL A 157 5.64 -11.94 -1.51
N PRO A 158 5.82 -12.07 -0.18
CA PRO A 158 4.88 -11.53 0.78
C PRO A 158 4.82 -10.01 0.66
N SER A 159 3.65 -9.47 0.37
CA SER A 159 3.49 -8.04 0.14
C SER A 159 2.17 -7.54 0.70
N PHE A 160 2.14 -6.36 1.29
CA PHE A 160 0.89 -5.67 1.54
C PHE A 160 0.20 -5.30 0.22
N ALA A 161 -1.11 -5.29 0.23
CA ALA A 161 -1.92 -5.01 -0.96
C ALA A 161 -1.69 -3.60 -1.53
N VAL A 162 -1.43 -2.64 -0.64
CA VAL A 162 -1.15 -1.23 -0.97
C VAL A 162 0.32 -0.92 -0.72
N GLY A 163 0.96 -0.26 -1.67
CA GLY A 163 2.35 0.18 -1.62
C GLY A 163 3.32 -0.91 -2.05
N ARG A 164 3.58 -1.91 -1.21
CA ARG A 164 4.62 -2.92 -1.47
C ARG A 164 4.35 -3.78 -2.72
N THR A 165 3.11 -4.13 -3.00
CA THR A 165 2.77 -4.86 -4.23
C THR A 165 3.10 -4.02 -5.48
N GLN A 166 2.75 -2.73 -5.50
CA GLN A 166 3.01 -1.86 -6.64
C GLN A 166 4.51 -1.59 -6.81
N GLU A 167 5.26 -1.44 -5.73
CA GLU A 167 6.72 -1.33 -5.75
C GLU A 167 7.38 -2.59 -6.34
N MET A 168 6.89 -3.77 -5.97
CA MET A 168 7.38 -5.04 -6.54
C MET A 168 7.07 -5.15 -8.04
N LEU A 169 5.90 -4.69 -8.48
CA LEU A 169 5.58 -4.64 -9.91
C LEU A 169 6.52 -3.70 -10.66
N TYR A 170 6.84 -2.55 -10.09
CA TYR A 170 7.81 -1.60 -10.64
C TYR A 170 9.18 -2.28 -10.87
N PHE A 171 9.71 -2.97 -9.87
CA PHE A 171 10.99 -3.69 -9.98
C PHE A 171 10.92 -4.85 -10.99
N LEU A 172 9.85 -5.63 -10.98
CA LEU A 172 9.68 -6.76 -11.90
C LEU A 172 9.56 -6.30 -13.35
N ARG A 173 8.88 -5.17 -13.62
CA ARG A 173 8.86 -4.54 -14.94
C ARG A 173 10.28 -4.22 -15.41
N GLU A 174 11.04 -3.52 -14.58
CA GLU A 174 12.41 -3.11 -14.89
C GLU A 174 13.33 -4.33 -15.14
N ILE A 175 13.23 -5.36 -14.32
CA ILE A 175 13.97 -6.63 -14.47
C ILE A 175 13.69 -7.27 -15.84
N LYS A 176 12.41 -7.30 -16.25
CA LYS A 176 12.00 -7.87 -17.52
C LYS A 176 12.44 -7.04 -18.71
N GLU A 177 12.24 -5.72 -18.65
CA GLU A 177 12.66 -4.79 -19.72
C GLU A 177 14.17 -4.83 -19.96
N LYS A 178 14.95 -4.90 -18.90
CA LYS A 178 16.41 -5.01 -18.97
C LYS A 178 16.91 -6.44 -19.25
N GLY A 179 16.03 -7.43 -19.28
CA GLY A 179 16.37 -8.84 -19.51
C GLY A 179 17.38 -9.38 -18.50
N LEU A 180 17.22 -9.03 -17.21
CA LEU A 180 18.18 -9.37 -16.15
C LEU A 180 18.12 -10.85 -15.74
N VAL A 181 17.04 -11.57 -16.03
CA VAL A 181 16.86 -13.00 -15.75
C VAL A 181 17.06 -13.78 -17.05
N LYS A 182 18.23 -14.41 -17.21
CA LYS A 182 18.62 -15.10 -18.44
C LYS A 182 17.92 -16.46 -18.57
N GLY A 183 17.48 -16.79 -19.78
CA GLY A 183 16.78 -18.05 -20.07
C GLY A 183 15.32 -18.09 -19.62
N HIS A 184 14.86 -17.12 -18.82
CA HIS A 184 13.51 -17.07 -18.24
C HIS A 184 12.78 -15.74 -18.50
N GLY A 185 13.13 -14.98 -19.52
CA GLY A 185 12.59 -13.64 -19.77
C GLY A 185 11.06 -13.52 -19.80
N ASN A 186 10.36 -14.58 -20.15
CA ASN A 186 8.90 -14.63 -20.25
C ASN A 186 8.21 -15.22 -19.01
N PHE A 187 8.87 -15.27 -17.85
CA PHE A 187 8.23 -15.77 -16.64
C PHE A 187 6.95 -15.02 -16.31
N PRO A 188 5.86 -15.71 -15.92
CA PRO A 188 4.64 -15.05 -15.48
C PRO A 188 4.81 -14.41 -14.10
N VAL A 189 4.10 -13.29 -13.89
CA VAL A 189 3.97 -12.60 -12.62
C VAL A 189 2.51 -12.64 -12.20
N TYR A 190 2.23 -13.01 -10.97
CA TYR A 190 0.88 -13.08 -10.44
C TYR A 190 0.68 -12.08 -9.29
N ILE A 191 -0.47 -11.43 -9.29
CA ILE A 191 -1.05 -10.78 -8.11
C ILE A 191 -2.14 -11.72 -7.61
N ASP A 192 -1.91 -12.37 -6.47
CA ASP A 192 -2.86 -13.28 -5.82
C ASP A 192 -3.52 -12.57 -4.63
N SER A 193 -4.28 -11.51 -4.95
CA SER A 193 -5.04 -10.71 -3.98
C SER A 193 -6.02 -9.78 -4.69
N PRO A 194 -7.32 -9.91 -4.44
CA PRO A 194 -8.33 -8.97 -4.95
C PRO A 194 -8.07 -7.53 -4.50
N LEU A 195 -7.73 -7.32 -3.21
CA LEU A 195 -7.42 -5.99 -2.68
C LEU A 195 -6.21 -5.36 -3.37
N ALA A 196 -5.12 -6.13 -3.57
CA ALA A 196 -3.94 -5.64 -4.28
C ALA A 196 -4.23 -5.30 -5.75
N THR A 197 -5.13 -6.04 -6.38
CA THR A 197 -5.60 -5.76 -7.73
C THR A 197 -6.37 -4.44 -7.80
N GLU A 198 -7.30 -4.22 -6.88
CA GLU A 198 -8.05 -2.96 -6.76
C GLU A 198 -7.12 -1.77 -6.47
N ALA A 199 -6.18 -1.94 -5.52
CA ALA A 199 -5.18 -0.92 -5.23
C ALA A 199 -4.34 -0.59 -6.46
N THR A 200 -3.88 -1.60 -7.21
CA THR A 200 -3.09 -1.39 -8.43
C THR A 200 -3.87 -0.61 -9.49
N ARG A 201 -5.19 -0.85 -9.61
CA ARG A 201 -6.05 -0.05 -10.49
C ARG A 201 -6.10 1.41 -10.05
N ILE A 202 -6.29 1.66 -8.74
CA ILE A 202 -6.30 3.03 -8.20
C ILE A 202 -4.97 3.75 -8.49
N PHE A 203 -3.83 3.07 -8.35
CA PHE A 203 -2.53 3.66 -8.70
C PHE A 203 -2.46 4.07 -10.18
N ARG A 204 -3.01 3.27 -11.11
CA ARG A 204 -3.05 3.61 -12.54
C ARG A 204 -3.96 4.79 -12.87
N ASP A 205 -5.07 4.92 -12.13
CA ASP A 205 -6.07 5.97 -12.33
C ASP A 205 -5.72 7.27 -11.58
N THR A 206 -4.62 7.28 -10.80
CA THR A 206 -4.19 8.43 -10.00
C THR A 206 -3.48 9.47 -10.87
N ASP A 207 -3.70 10.75 -10.53
CA ASP A 207 -3.04 11.88 -11.18
C ASP A 207 -1.50 11.71 -11.12
N PRO A 208 -0.81 11.80 -12.27
CA PRO A 208 0.65 11.72 -12.35
C PRO A 208 1.39 12.65 -11.38
N ASP A 209 0.79 13.78 -11.03
CA ASP A 209 1.37 14.71 -10.06
C ASP A 209 1.48 14.16 -8.63
N CYS A 210 0.85 13.05 -8.33
CA CYS A 210 1.01 12.33 -7.06
C CYS A 210 2.29 11.47 -7.00
N PHE A 211 2.97 11.25 -8.12
CA PHE A 211 4.12 10.35 -8.24
C PHE A 211 5.46 11.08 -8.23
N ASP A 212 6.54 10.31 -8.02
CA ASP A 212 7.90 10.79 -8.12
C ASP A 212 8.27 11.20 -9.56
N ALA A 213 9.41 11.88 -9.71
CA ALA A 213 9.86 12.38 -11.01
C ALA A 213 10.17 11.25 -12.02
N GLN A 214 10.66 10.10 -11.54
CA GLN A 214 11.00 8.97 -12.42
C GLN A 214 9.74 8.30 -12.96
N THR A 215 8.76 8.07 -12.10
CA THR A 215 7.45 7.51 -12.47
C THR A 215 6.71 8.42 -13.44
N ARG A 216 6.71 9.74 -13.19
CA ARG A 216 6.12 10.71 -14.13
C ARG A 216 6.77 10.66 -15.49
N ALA A 217 8.12 10.63 -15.54
CA ALA A 217 8.87 10.55 -16.80
C ALA A 217 8.57 9.24 -17.59
N LEU A 218 8.21 8.14 -16.93
CA LEU A 218 7.74 6.92 -17.59
C LEU A 218 6.34 7.13 -18.17
N LEU A 219 5.41 7.68 -17.39
CA LEU A 219 4.04 7.97 -17.83
C LEU A 219 4.00 8.93 -19.02
N GLU A 220 4.83 9.98 -19.04
CA GLU A 220 4.97 10.91 -20.18
C GLU A 220 5.43 10.22 -21.46
N LYS A 221 6.19 9.13 -21.33
CA LYS A 221 6.60 8.26 -22.46
C LYS A 221 5.55 7.22 -22.85
N GLY A 222 4.38 7.22 -22.19
CA GLY A 222 3.34 6.23 -22.38
C GLY A 222 3.66 4.86 -21.77
N ILE A 223 4.60 4.80 -20.84
CA ILE A 223 4.98 3.56 -20.14
C ILE A 223 4.25 3.53 -18.79
N ASP A 224 3.39 2.53 -18.60
CA ASP A 224 2.79 2.25 -17.30
C ASP A 224 3.86 1.65 -16.36
N PRO A 225 4.26 2.34 -15.28
CA PRO A 225 5.39 1.96 -14.43
C PRO A 225 5.18 0.65 -13.66
N ILE A 226 3.94 0.23 -13.50
CA ILE A 226 3.55 -1.00 -12.77
C ILE A 226 2.93 -2.07 -13.68
N ASN A 227 2.94 -1.86 -15.00
CA ASN A 227 2.50 -2.87 -15.95
C ASN A 227 3.65 -3.83 -16.30
N VAL A 228 3.62 -5.01 -15.72
CA VAL A 228 4.64 -6.04 -15.96
C VAL A 228 4.20 -6.91 -17.15
N PRO A 229 5.04 -7.09 -18.19
CA PRO A 229 4.74 -8.03 -19.26
C PRO A 229 4.48 -9.45 -18.70
N GLY A 230 3.32 -10.04 -19.06
CA GLY A 230 2.90 -11.33 -18.52
C GLY A 230 2.31 -11.30 -17.11
N LEU A 231 1.88 -10.13 -16.64
CA LEU A 231 1.11 -9.97 -15.41
C LEU A 231 -0.22 -10.71 -15.52
N ARG A 232 -0.53 -11.50 -14.51
CA ARG A 232 -1.79 -12.23 -14.34
C ARG A 232 -2.38 -11.91 -12.96
N ILE A 233 -3.68 -11.87 -12.89
CA ILE A 233 -4.42 -11.52 -11.69
C ILE A 233 -5.29 -12.71 -11.32
N SER A 234 -5.25 -13.14 -10.06
CA SER A 234 -6.23 -14.08 -9.55
C SER A 234 -7.42 -13.32 -8.99
N VAL A 235 -8.61 -13.64 -9.46
CA VAL A 235 -9.87 -13.00 -9.04
C VAL A 235 -10.67 -13.93 -8.13
N THR A 236 -10.57 -15.22 -8.38
CA THR A 236 -11.30 -16.26 -7.65
C THR A 236 -10.39 -17.18 -6.86
N SER A 237 -10.95 -17.90 -5.87
CA SER A 237 -10.21 -18.93 -5.16
C SER A 237 -9.70 -20.04 -6.08
N ASP A 238 -10.39 -20.31 -7.19
CA ASP A 238 -9.96 -21.31 -8.15
C ASP A 238 -8.77 -20.81 -8.97
N ASP A 239 -8.73 -19.52 -9.35
CA ASP A 239 -7.57 -18.91 -9.98
C ASP A 239 -6.33 -19.03 -9.06
N SER A 240 -6.50 -18.73 -7.77
CA SER A 240 -5.43 -18.86 -6.77
C SER A 240 -4.92 -20.30 -6.66
N ARG A 241 -5.82 -21.30 -6.65
CA ARG A 241 -5.44 -22.73 -6.66
C ARG A 241 -4.70 -23.12 -7.93
N MET A 242 -5.08 -22.58 -9.08
CA MET A 242 -4.41 -22.86 -10.36
C MET A 242 -2.97 -22.37 -10.37
N ILE A 243 -2.62 -21.30 -9.65
CA ILE A 243 -1.24 -20.82 -9.50
C ILE A 243 -0.35 -21.95 -8.92
N ASN A 244 -0.88 -22.71 -7.94
CA ASN A 244 -0.14 -23.80 -7.30
C ASN A 244 0.01 -25.02 -8.19
N THR A 245 -0.87 -25.23 -9.16
CA THR A 245 -0.82 -26.38 -10.09
C THR A 245 0.06 -26.13 -11.31
N ASP A 246 0.26 -24.88 -11.69
CA ASP A 246 1.15 -24.48 -12.78
C ASP A 246 2.61 -24.71 -12.37
N ARG A 247 3.32 -25.54 -13.11
CA ARG A 247 4.73 -25.90 -12.87
C ARG A 247 5.73 -24.93 -13.51
N THR A 248 5.26 -23.96 -14.27
CA THR A 248 6.13 -22.94 -14.88
C THR A 248 6.74 -22.06 -13.78
N PRO A 249 8.07 -21.85 -13.77
CA PRO A 249 8.68 -20.89 -12.85
C PRO A 249 8.04 -19.52 -12.95
N LYS A 250 7.63 -18.97 -11.82
CA LYS A 250 6.85 -17.74 -11.74
C LYS A 250 7.18 -16.90 -10.51
N ALA A 251 6.83 -15.61 -10.56
CA ALA A 251 6.80 -14.73 -9.38
C ALA A 251 5.35 -14.50 -8.95
N VAL A 252 5.08 -14.60 -7.66
CA VAL A 252 3.74 -14.43 -7.09
C VAL A 252 3.79 -13.40 -5.96
N SER A 253 3.09 -12.28 -6.12
CA SER A 253 2.79 -11.38 -5.00
C SER A 253 1.58 -11.93 -4.25
N TYR A 254 1.74 -12.16 -2.96
CA TYR A 254 0.77 -12.80 -2.09
C TYR A 254 0.54 -11.97 -0.82
N THR A 255 -0.71 -11.68 -0.50
CA THR A 255 -1.06 -10.76 0.59
C THR A 255 -1.68 -11.43 1.82
N HIS A 256 -2.08 -12.70 1.74
CA HIS A 256 -2.75 -13.42 2.83
C HIS A 256 -1.76 -14.23 3.66
N LEU A 257 -0.89 -13.54 4.37
CA LEU A 257 -0.01 -14.15 5.38
C LEU A 257 -0.72 -14.15 6.74
N THR A 258 -1.58 -15.12 6.96
CA THR A 258 -2.11 -15.46 8.29
C THR A 258 -2.02 -16.95 8.51
#